data_75d4a6f7730e936a77b93b3fff469961
#
_entry.id   75d4a6f7730e936a77b93b3fff469961
#
_cell.length_a   1.000
_cell.length_b   1.000
_cell.length_c   1.000
_cell.angle_alpha   90.00
_cell.angle_beta   90.00
_cell.angle_gamma   90.00
#
_symmetry.space_group_name_H-M   'P 1'
#
loop_
_entity.id
_entity.type
_entity.pdbx_description
1 polymer ?
#
loop_
_entity_poly.entity_id
_entity_poly.type
_entity_poly.pdbx_seq_one_letter_code
_entity_poly.pdbx_strand_id
1 'polypeptide(L)'
;MKTHKNLYEKIYSKKNLILAWRKARKGKKQKEYVIDFENDLLLNINTLHNELQNQSYFPSPLENFVVRDPKTRKISKSDFRDRIIHHVICNIIEPIFDKTFIYDNCANRKGKGNLFAINRFHNFMQKVSRNGKTKCWFNENQIKGYCFKADIKHYFQEVNHKILLNILKRKIRDAQLMWLIKVVLERDVQFR
;
A
#
# COMPACT_ATOMS: atom_id res chain seq x y z
N MET A 1 -1.77 -22.30 8.72
CA MET A 1 -2.02 -20.94 8.21
C MET A 1 -2.75 -21.06 6.87
N LYS A 2 -3.87 -20.35 6.65
CA LYS A 2 -4.62 -20.41 5.37
C LYS A 2 -3.79 -19.86 4.23
N THR A 3 -3.65 -20.62 3.15
CA THR A 3 -2.95 -20.21 1.92
C THR A 3 -3.96 -20.01 0.79
N HIS A 4 -3.58 -19.17 -0.18
CA HIS A 4 -4.43 -18.80 -1.31
C HIS A 4 -3.73 -19.18 -2.62
N LYS A 5 -4.46 -19.87 -3.50
CA LYS A 5 -4.03 -20.32 -4.82
C LYS A 5 -4.94 -19.75 -5.89
N ASN A 6 -4.56 -19.84 -7.16
CA ASN A 6 -5.38 -19.47 -8.33
C ASN A 6 -5.92 -18.04 -8.23
N LEU A 7 -5.04 -17.10 -7.84
CA LEU A 7 -5.37 -15.68 -7.74
C LEU A 7 -5.11 -14.92 -9.03
N TYR A 8 -4.21 -15.44 -9.88
CA TYR A 8 -3.71 -14.71 -11.03
C TYR A 8 -4.79 -14.42 -12.07
N GLU A 9 -5.72 -15.34 -12.30
CA GLU A 9 -6.86 -15.09 -13.20
C GLU A 9 -7.71 -13.89 -12.76
N LYS A 10 -7.84 -13.69 -11.44
CA LYS A 10 -8.54 -12.53 -10.89
C LYS A 10 -7.75 -11.24 -11.09
N ILE A 11 -6.41 -11.32 -11.14
CA ILE A 11 -5.51 -10.19 -11.37
C ILE A 11 -5.80 -9.59 -12.74
N TYR A 12 -5.67 -10.38 -13.83
CA TYR A 12 -5.80 -9.86 -15.18
C TYR A 12 -7.27 -9.77 -15.66
N SER A 13 -8.26 -10.16 -14.84
CA SER A 13 -9.66 -10.03 -15.22
C SER A 13 -10.00 -8.58 -15.60
N LYS A 14 -10.73 -8.39 -16.72
CA LYS A 14 -11.14 -7.05 -17.19
C LYS A 14 -11.90 -6.27 -16.11
N LYS A 15 -12.71 -6.97 -15.29
CA LYS A 15 -13.42 -6.39 -14.16
C LYS A 15 -12.46 -5.77 -13.14
N ASN A 16 -11.36 -6.46 -12.81
CA ASN A 16 -10.37 -5.95 -11.85
C ASN A 16 -9.56 -4.79 -12.45
N LEU A 17 -9.21 -4.87 -13.74
CA LEU A 17 -8.52 -3.79 -14.46
C LEU A 17 -9.33 -2.49 -14.47
N ILE A 18 -10.63 -2.58 -14.80
CA ILE A 18 -11.54 -1.42 -14.77
C ILE A 18 -11.67 -0.85 -13.34
N LEU A 19 -11.78 -1.72 -12.33
CA LEU A 19 -11.83 -1.28 -10.94
C LEU A 19 -10.53 -0.58 -10.53
N ALA A 20 -9.39 -1.11 -10.95
CA ALA A 20 -8.07 -0.54 -10.69
C ALA A 20 -7.88 0.82 -11.38
N TRP A 21 -8.28 0.94 -12.65
CA TRP A 21 -8.30 2.21 -13.38
C TRP A 21 -9.15 3.26 -12.64
N ARG A 22 -10.38 2.91 -12.22
CA ARG A 22 -11.25 3.82 -11.45
C ARG A 22 -10.59 4.30 -10.16
N LYS A 23 -9.83 3.43 -9.47
CA LYS A 23 -9.07 3.80 -8.28
C LYS A 23 -7.89 4.72 -8.62
N ALA A 24 -7.12 4.39 -9.66
CA ALA A 24 -5.94 5.15 -10.08
C ALA A 24 -6.27 6.59 -10.51
N ARG A 25 -7.42 6.79 -11.20
CA ARG A 25 -7.88 8.11 -11.67
C ARG A 25 -8.53 8.98 -10.60
N LYS A 26 -8.90 8.41 -9.44
CA LYS A 26 -9.61 9.16 -8.39
C LYS A 26 -8.81 10.39 -7.95
N GLY A 27 -9.45 11.56 -8.02
CA GLY A 27 -8.84 12.87 -7.70
C GLY A 27 -7.81 13.36 -8.74
N LYS A 28 -7.70 12.71 -9.91
CA LYS A 28 -6.70 13.03 -10.94
C LYS A 28 -7.29 13.14 -12.35
N LYS A 29 -8.61 13.22 -12.50
CA LYS A 29 -9.31 13.20 -13.79
C LYS A 29 -8.88 14.28 -14.78
N GLN A 30 -8.41 15.42 -14.27
CA GLN A 30 -7.98 16.57 -15.09
C GLN A 30 -6.48 16.53 -15.41
N LYS A 31 -5.75 15.48 -15.03
CA LYS A 31 -4.34 15.35 -15.35
C LYS A 31 -4.17 14.81 -16.77
N GLU A 32 -3.33 15.46 -17.56
CA GLU A 32 -3.05 15.13 -18.97
C GLU A 32 -2.80 13.62 -19.16
N TYR A 33 -1.88 13.04 -18.41
CA TYR A 33 -1.57 11.60 -18.49
C TYR A 33 -2.76 10.66 -18.19
N VAL A 34 -3.82 11.14 -17.48
CA VAL A 34 -5.05 10.39 -17.27
C VAL A 34 -5.95 10.51 -18.48
N ILE A 35 -6.09 11.73 -19.03
CA ILE A 35 -6.88 12.03 -20.23
C ILE A 35 -6.33 11.21 -21.40
N ASP A 36 -4.98 11.24 -21.60
CA ASP A 36 -4.32 10.50 -22.68
C ASP A 36 -4.60 8.99 -22.59
N PHE A 37 -4.52 8.42 -21.40
CA PHE A 37 -4.85 7.02 -21.20
C PHE A 37 -6.34 6.73 -21.47
N GLU A 38 -7.23 7.67 -21.16
CA GLU A 38 -8.68 7.52 -21.31
C GLU A 38 -9.17 7.75 -22.74
N ASN A 39 -8.42 8.45 -23.59
CA ASN A 39 -8.73 8.61 -25.01
C ASN A 39 -8.86 7.25 -25.71
N ASP A 40 -8.00 6.29 -25.37
CA ASP A 40 -8.02 4.92 -25.89
C ASP A 40 -8.24 3.88 -24.79
N LEU A 41 -9.13 4.17 -23.84
CA LEU A 41 -9.33 3.37 -22.63
C LEU A 41 -9.51 1.88 -22.90
N LEU A 42 -10.37 1.51 -23.86
CA LEU A 42 -10.64 0.11 -24.15
C LEU A 42 -9.42 -0.61 -24.71
N LEU A 43 -8.69 0.05 -25.61
CA LEU A 43 -7.45 -0.47 -26.18
C LEU A 43 -6.40 -0.66 -25.08
N ASN A 44 -6.18 0.35 -24.26
CA ASN A 44 -5.21 0.33 -23.18
C ASN A 44 -5.52 -0.75 -22.12
N ILE A 45 -6.79 -0.91 -21.74
CA ILE A 45 -7.20 -1.98 -20.82
C ILE A 45 -7.03 -3.37 -21.44
N ASN A 46 -7.35 -3.54 -22.74
CA ASN A 46 -7.13 -4.81 -23.42
C ASN A 46 -5.65 -5.13 -23.58
N THR A 47 -4.81 -4.15 -23.86
CA THR A 47 -3.35 -4.32 -23.91
C THR A 47 -2.82 -4.81 -22.56
N LEU A 48 -3.18 -4.14 -21.46
CA LEU A 48 -2.79 -4.58 -20.12
C LEU A 48 -3.31 -6.00 -19.78
N HIS A 49 -4.54 -6.31 -20.21
CA HIS A 49 -5.10 -7.65 -20.02
C HIS A 49 -4.24 -8.71 -20.73
N ASN A 50 -3.91 -8.50 -22.00
CA ASN A 50 -3.13 -9.42 -22.82
C ASN A 50 -1.70 -9.57 -22.27
N GLU A 51 -1.06 -8.47 -21.88
CA GLU A 51 0.29 -8.50 -21.31
C GLU A 51 0.33 -9.28 -20.00
N LEU A 52 -0.66 -9.11 -19.13
CA LEU A 52 -0.75 -9.88 -17.90
C LEU A 52 -1.05 -11.34 -18.17
N GLN A 53 -1.99 -11.65 -19.08
CA GLN A 53 -2.36 -13.00 -19.44
C GLN A 53 -1.16 -13.78 -19.99
N ASN A 54 -0.37 -13.14 -20.86
CA ASN A 54 0.81 -13.72 -21.50
C ASN A 54 2.08 -13.61 -20.64
N GLN A 55 2.02 -13.03 -19.42
CA GLN A 55 3.16 -12.76 -18.55
C GLN A 55 4.26 -11.94 -19.24
N SER A 56 3.88 -11.08 -20.17
CA SER A 56 4.78 -10.18 -20.92
C SER A 56 4.80 -8.75 -20.39
N TYR A 57 4.07 -8.49 -19.29
CA TYR A 57 4.04 -7.16 -18.68
C TYR A 57 5.43 -6.74 -18.21
N PHE A 58 5.80 -5.53 -18.61
CA PHE A 58 7.02 -4.86 -18.15
C PHE A 58 6.71 -3.42 -17.75
N PRO A 59 7.13 -2.95 -16.54
CA PRO A 59 6.84 -1.60 -16.07
C PRO A 59 7.60 -0.53 -16.86
N SER A 60 6.99 0.63 -17.07
CA SER A 60 7.62 1.81 -17.70
C SER A 60 8.71 2.44 -16.81
N PRO A 61 9.67 3.22 -17.32
CA PRO A 61 10.64 3.94 -16.52
C PRO A 61 9.98 4.84 -15.48
N LEU A 62 10.61 4.94 -14.30
CA LEU A 62 10.15 5.88 -13.27
C LEU A 62 10.56 7.31 -13.64
N GLU A 63 9.66 8.24 -13.46
CA GLU A 63 9.92 9.66 -13.54
C GLU A 63 10.41 10.17 -12.18
N ASN A 64 11.64 10.68 -12.13
CA ASN A 64 12.24 11.16 -10.89
C ASN A 64 12.19 12.69 -10.84
N PHE A 65 11.72 13.25 -9.73
CA PHE A 65 11.71 14.68 -9.48
C PHE A 65 11.98 14.99 -8.00
N VAL A 66 12.31 16.23 -7.71
CA VAL A 66 12.60 16.68 -6.35
C VAL A 66 11.52 17.62 -5.86
N VAL A 67 10.92 17.31 -4.74
CA VAL A 67 10.03 18.20 -3.99
C VAL A 67 10.84 18.84 -2.88
N ARG A 68 10.75 20.17 -2.75
CA ARG A 68 11.57 20.94 -1.79
C ARG A 68 10.82 21.44 -0.56
N ASP A 69 9.48 21.39 -0.57
CA ASP A 69 8.65 21.89 0.51
C ASP A 69 7.81 20.75 1.14
N PRO A 70 7.74 20.65 2.47
CA PRO A 70 8.50 21.34 3.53
C PRO A 70 9.91 20.77 3.74
N LYS A 71 10.24 19.66 3.12
CA LYS A 71 11.57 19.03 3.16
C LYS A 71 11.94 18.54 1.77
N THR A 72 13.21 18.64 1.42
CA THR A 72 13.72 18.11 0.16
C THR A 72 13.58 16.59 0.12
N ARG A 73 12.85 16.11 -0.90
CA ARG A 73 12.60 14.66 -1.12
C ARG A 73 12.77 14.36 -2.59
N LYS A 74 13.51 13.30 -2.89
CA LYS A 74 13.49 12.68 -4.22
C LYS A 74 12.24 11.80 -4.32
N ILE A 75 11.43 12.03 -5.32
CA ILE A 75 10.19 11.27 -5.57
C ILE A 75 10.34 10.52 -6.88
N SER A 76 10.10 9.24 -6.87
CA SER A 76 10.01 8.40 -8.06
C SER A 76 8.53 8.13 -8.36
N LYS A 77 8.08 8.58 -9.52
CA LYS A 77 6.69 8.48 -9.95
C LYS A 77 6.59 7.40 -11.03
N SER A 78 5.74 6.41 -10.81
CA SER A 78 5.41 5.42 -11.83
C SER A 78 4.46 6.00 -12.88
N ASP A 79 4.53 5.47 -14.09
CA ASP A 79 3.56 5.77 -15.16
C ASP A 79 2.12 5.46 -14.73
N PHE A 80 1.13 6.08 -15.37
CA PHE A 80 -0.29 5.87 -15.01
C PHE A 80 -0.74 4.45 -15.27
N ARG A 81 -0.27 3.85 -16.35
CA ARG A 81 -0.48 2.44 -16.69
C ARG A 81 0.00 1.51 -15.58
N ASP A 82 1.19 1.74 -15.07
CA ASP A 82 1.79 0.92 -14.00
C ASP A 82 1.07 1.11 -12.67
N ARG A 83 0.57 2.31 -12.39
CA ARG A 83 -0.27 2.56 -11.21
C ARG A 83 -1.58 1.74 -11.25
N ILE A 84 -2.13 1.49 -12.44
CA ILE A 84 -3.27 0.59 -12.60
C ILE A 84 -2.86 -0.82 -12.17
N ILE A 85 -1.68 -1.31 -12.59
CA ILE A 85 -1.18 -2.63 -12.20
C ILE A 85 -0.94 -2.73 -10.69
N HIS A 86 -0.39 -1.68 -10.05
CA HIS A 86 -0.29 -1.64 -8.59
C HIS A 86 -1.66 -1.80 -7.92
N HIS A 87 -2.69 -1.11 -8.40
CA HIS A 87 -4.05 -1.27 -7.88
C HIS A 87 -4.65 -2.65 -8.18
N VAL A 88 -4.37 -3.23 -9.35
CA VAL A 88 -4.80 -4.59 -9.72
C VAL A 88 -4.29 -5.61 -8.72
N ILE A 89 -3.00 -5.55 -8.38
CA ILE A 89 -2.37 -6.42 -7.37
C ILE A 89 -3.01 -6.18 -6.00
N CYS A 90 -3.05 -4.91 -5.55
CA CYS A 90 -3.58 -4.54 -4.25
C CYS A 90 -5.05 -4.97 -4.06
N ASN A 91 -5.90 -4.85 -5.08
CA ASN A 91 -7.30 -5.27 -5.01
C ASN A 91 -7.46 -6.74 -4.57
N ILE A 92 -6.51 -7.59 -4.95
CA ILE A 92 -6.56 -9.03 -4.68
C ILE A 92 -5.81 -9.40 -3.40
N ILE A 93 -4.64 -8.79 -3.14
CA ILE A 93 -3.81 -9.18 -1.99
C ILE A 93 -4.23 -8.48 -0.69
N GLU A 94 -4.67 -7.21 -0.76
CA GLU A 94 -5.05 -6.43 0.41
C GLU A 94 -6.08 -7.15 1.31
N PRO A 95 -7.21 -7.71 0.81
CA PRO A 95 -8.17 -8.41 1.64
C PRO A 95 -7.63 -9.67 2.32
N ILE A 96 -6.55 -10.27 1.77
CA ILE A 96 -5.90 -11.45 2.33
C ILE A 96 -5.06 -11.07 3.55
N PHE A 97 -4.30 -9.97 3.43
CA PHE A 97 -3.39 -9.51 4.47
C PHE A 97 -4.08 -8.67 5.53
N ASP A 98 -5.10 -7.88 5.18
CA ASP A 98 -5.83 -7.02 6.10
C ASP A 98 -6.38 -7.79 7.31
N LYS A 99 -6.84 -9.02 7.09
CA LYS A 99 -7.33 -9.92 8.15
C LYS A 99 -6.26 -10.34 9.16
N THR A 100 -5.00 -10.13 8.87
CA THR A 100 -3.86 -10.58 9.69
C THR A 100 -3.17 -9.45 10.42
N PHE A 101 -3.51 -8.23 10.10
CA PHE A 101 -3.00 -7.07 10.80
C PHE A 101 -3.64 -6.94 12.18
N ILE A 102 -2.86 -6.48 13.14
CA ILE A 102 -3.38 -6.13 14.47
C ILE A 102 -4.49 -5.07 14.33
N TYR A 103 -5.40 -5.07 15.30
CA TYR A 103 -6.55 -4.17 15.25
C TYR A 103 -6.14 -2.69 15.13
N ASP A 104 -5.09 -2.27 15.84
CA ASP A 104 -4.61 -0.89 15.93
C ASP A 104 -3.63 -0.49 14.81
N ASN A 105 -3.42 -1.35 13.80
CA ASN A 105 -2.79 -0.93 12.55
C ASN A 105 -3.77 -0.02 11.79
N CYS A 106 -3.47 1.29 11.74
CA CYS A 106 -4.36 2.32 11.18
C CYS A 106 -3.93 2.84 9.82
N ALA A 107 -2.66 2.61 9.43
CA ALA A 107 -2.11 3.14 8.19
C ALA A 107 -2.72 2.44 6.96
N ASN A 108 -3.18 3.24 6.00
CA ASN A 108 -3.69 2.80 4.69
C ASN A 108 -4.80 1.73 4.73
N ARG A 109 -5.55 1.63 5.82
CA ARG A 109 -6.66 0.69 5.97
C ARG A 109 -8.01 1.39 5.82
N LYS A 110 -8.92 0.77 5.07
CA LYS A 110 -10.28 1.28 4.90
C LYS A 110 -11.02 1.33 6.25
N GLY A 111 -11.66 2.47 6.53
CA GLY A 111 -12.36 2.72 7.80
C GLY A 111 -11.44 2.98 9.00
N LYS A 112 -10.11 2.98 8.79
CA LYS A 112 -9.12 3.31 9.81
C LYS A 112 -8.20 4.40 9.27
N GLY A 113 -8.19 5.54 9.88
CA GLY A 113 -7.38 6.68 9.46
C GLY A 113 -6.88 7.43 10.68
N ASN A 114 -6.39 8.64 10.48
CA ASN A 114 -5.82 9.47 11.56
C ASN A 114 -6.81 9.67 12.72
N LEU A 115 -8.08 9.96 12.42
CA LEU A 115 -9.09 10.13 13.47
C LEU A 115 -9.30 8.86 14.29
N PHE A 116 -9.38 7.70 13.61
CA PHE A 116 -9.47 6.42 14.31
C PHE A 116 -8.24 6.19 15.20
N ALA A 117 -7.03 6.45 14.69
CA ALA A 117 -5.79 6.29 15.45
C ALA A 117 -5.75 7.20 16.68
N ILE A 118 -6.16 8.47 16.55
CA ILE A 118 -6.23 9.43 17.67
C ILE A 118 -7.22 8.95 18.72
N ASN A 119 -8.41 8.50 18.33
CA ASN A 119 -9.41 7.98 19.27
C ASN A 119 -8.90 6.73 20.00
N ARG A 120 -8.19 5.84 19.30
CA ARG A 120 -7.56 4.67 19.92
C ARG A 120 -6.49 5.07 20.92
N PHE A 121 -5.65 6.04 20.56
CA PHE A 121 -4.62 6.58 21.45
C PHE A 121 -5.25 7.21 22.71
N HIS A 122 -6.30 8.03 22.56
CA HIS A 122 -7.03 8.58 23.70
C HIS A 122 -7.59 7.49 24.62
N ASN A 123 -8.20 6.44 24.05
CA ASN A 123 -8.69 5.32 24.84
C ASN A 123 -7.58 4.62 25.63
N PHE A 124 -6.38 4.47 25.06
CA PHE A 124 -5.23 3.92 25.78
C PHE A 124 -4.74 4.85 26.88
N MET A 125 -4.64 6.16 26.59
CA MET A 125 -4.30 7.16 27.61
C MET A 125 -5.26 7.13 28.81
N GLN A 126 -6.59 7.09 28.54
CA GLN A 126 -7.60 7.00 29.59
C GLN A 126 -7.46 5.73 30.44
N LYS A 127 -7.18 4.58 29.81
CA LYS A 127 -6.96 3.31 30.53
C LYS A 127 -5.74 3.36 31.42
N VAL A 128 -4.60 3.85 30.92
CA VAL A 128 -3.34 3.95 31.67
C VAL A 128 -3.48 4.94 32.82
N SER A 129 -4.14 6.08 32.60
CA SER A 129 -4.34 7.13 33.59
C SER A 129 -5.54 6.90 34.50
N ARG A 130 -6.30 5.79 34.32
CA ARG A 130 -7.54 5.52 35.06
C ARG A 130 -8.54 6.71 34.98
N ASN A 131 -8.69 7.28 33.78
CA ASN A 131 -9.48 8.47 33.50
C ASN A 131 -9.04 9.70 34.33
N GLY A 132 -7.73 9.85 34.57
CA GLY A 132 -7.20 10.92 35.38
C GLY A 132 -7.35 10.75 36.90
N LYS A 133 -7.95 9.64 37.34
CA LYS A 133 -8.10 9.35 38.77
C LYS A 133 -6.80 8.87 39.36
N THR A 134 -6.20 9.65 40.25
CA THR A 134 -5.06 9.25 41.04
C THR A 134 -5.54 8.56 42.32
N LYS A 135 -4.93 7.42 42.67
CA LYS A 135 -5.24 6.72 43.92
C LYS A 135 -4.49 7.26 45.14
N CYS A 136 -3.54 8.13 44.93
CA CYS A 136 -2.63 8.50 45.99
C CYS A 136 -2.65 10.00 46.22
N TRP A 137 -3.07 10.37 47.42
CA TRP A 137 -3.09 11.75 47.93
C TRP A 137 -1.69 12.37 48.04
N PHE A 138 -0.68 11.51 48.14
CA PHE A 138 0.72 11.91 48.32
C PHE A 138 1.51 12.22 47.04
N ASN A 139 0.95 12.00 45.84
CA ASN A 139 1.67 12.15 44.57
C ASN A 139 1.17 13.36 43.74
N GLU A 140 0.77 14.46 44.36
CA GLU A 140 0.39 15.70 43.67
C GLU A 140 -0.53 15.54 42.47
N ASN A 141 -1.40 14.55 42.47
CA ASN A 141 -2.31 14.20 41.36
C ASN A 141 -1.58 13.95 40.03
N GLN A 142 -0.32 13.57 40.01
CA GLN A 142 0.42 13.31 38.79
C GLN A 142 0.07 11.92 38.22
N ILE A 143 -0.37 11.92 36.97
CA ILE A 143 -0.58 10.69 36.20
C ILE A 143 0.79 10.26 35.67
N LYS A 144 1.28 9.10 36.14
CA LYS A 144 2.51 8.49 35.60
C LYS A 144 2.16 7.59 34.42
N GLY A 145 2.65 7.94 33.24
CA GLY A 145 2.53 7.14 32.03
C GLY A 145 3.65 7.46 31.06
N TYR A 146 3.94 6.52 30.18
CA TYR A 146 4.96 6.68 29.15
C TYR A 146 4.33 6.47 27.78
N CYS A 147 4.73 7.30 26.80
CA CYS A 147 4.40 7.11 25.40
C CYS A 147 5.70 6.84 24.62
N PHE A 148 5.85 5.62 24.14
CA PHE A 148 6.97 5.27 23.27
C PHE A 148 6.61 5.64 21.82
N LYS A 149 7.41 6.51 21.20
CA LYS A 149 7.29 6.88 19.80
C LYS A 149 8.54 6.44 19.06
N ALA A 150 8.37 5.60 18.03
CA ALA A 150 9.45 5.13 17.19
C ALA A 150 9.09 5.34 15.71
N ASP A 151 10.11 5.53 14.89
CA ASP A 151 10.00 5.62 13.43
C ASP A 151 11.14 4.86 12.77
N ILE A 152 10.87 4.26 11.61
CA ILE A 152 11.88 3.51 10.86
C ILE A 152 12.47 4.44 9.80
N LYS A 153 13.75 4.76 9.96
CA LYS A 153 14.49 5.58 9.01
C LYS A 153 14.58 4.86 7.66
N HIS A 154 14.31 5.60 6.59
CA HIS A 154 14.43 5.10 5.20
C HIS A 154 13.69 3.78 4.93
N TYR A 155 12.54 3.55 5.57
CA TYR A 155 11.80 2.28 5.48
C TYR A 155 11.65 1.76 4.05
N PHE A 156 11.17 2.60 3.11
CA PHE A 156 10.92 2.16 1.73
C PHE A 156 12.20 1.89 0.95
N GLN A 157 13.28 2.59 1.25
CA GLN A 157 14.59 2.38 0.62
C GLN A 157 15.32 1.14 1.17
N GLU A 158 15.08 0.82 2.44
CA GLU A 158 15.78 -0.25 3.16
C GLU A 158 15.03 -1.60 3.14
N VAL A 159 13.81 -1.65 2.60
CA VAL A 159 13.04 -2.89 2.53
C VAL A 159 13.77 -3.94 1.70
N ASN A 160 14.09 -5.08 2.32
CA ASN A 160 14.66 -6.21 1.63
C ASN A 160 13.58 -6.96 0.83
N HIS A 161 13.62 -6.85 -0.49
CA HIS A 161 12.63 -7.45 -1.38
C HIS A 161 12.58 -8.98 -1.29
N LYS A 162 13.71 -9.66 -1.03
CA LYS A 162 13.75 -11.13 -0.84
C LYS A 162 12.96 -11.54 0.41
N ILE A 163 13.15 -10.81 1.52
CA ILE A 163 12.40 -11.05 2.75
C ILE A 163 10.91 -10.77 2.53
N LEU A 164 10.56 -9.65 1.89
CA LEU A 164 9.18 -9.30 1.57
C LEU A 164 8.50 -10.39 0.73
N LEU A 165 9.13 -10.84 -0.34
CA LEU A 165 8.61 -11.93 -1.18
C LEU A 165 8.44 -13.23 -0.40
N ASN A 166 9.35 -13.57 0.51
CA ASN A 166 9.23 -14.75 1.37
C ASN A 166 8.04 -14.63 2.35
N ILE A 167 7.78 -13.45 2.89
CA ILE A 167 6.59 -13.19 3.74
C ILE A 167 5.31 -13.37 2.93
N LEU A 168 5.25 -12.83 1.72
CA LEU A 168 4.10 -12.96 0.82
C LEU A 168 3.86 -14.43 0.45
N LYS A 169 4.91 -15.18 0.12
CA LYS A 169 4.84 -16.62 -0.22
C LYS A 169 4.25 -17.49 0.89
N ARG A 170 4.31 -17.07 2.15
CA ARG A 170 3.68 -17.81 3.27
C ARG A 170 2.15 -17.91 3.11
N LYS A 171 1.52 -16.93 2.45
CA LYS A 171 0.06 -16.88 2.25
C LYS A 171 -0.36 -17.03 0.80
N ILE A 172 0.45 -16.58 -0.15
CA ILE A 172 0.17 -16.64 -1.57
C ILE A 172 0.96 -17.80 -2.17
N ARG A 173 0.22 -18.84 -2.62
CA ARG A 173 0.76 -20.02 -3.30
C ARG A 173 0.39 -20.00 -4.78
N ASP A 174 0.71 -18.87 -5.44
CA ASP A 174 0.42 -18.60 -6.85
C ASP A 174 1.70 -18.07 -7.49
N ALA A 175 2.32 -18.88 -8.33
CA ALA A 175 3.61 -18.57 -8.93
C ALA A 175 3.54 -17.37 -9.89
N GLN A 176 2.44 -17.27 -10.67
CA GLN A 176 2.25 -16.20 -11.65
C GLN A 176 2.03 -14.84 -10.94
N LEU A 177 1.24 -14.82 -9.85
CA LEU A 177 1.10 -13.61 -9.04
C LEU A 177 2.41 -13.21 -8.38
N MET A 178 3.18 -14.17 -7.87
CA MET A 178 4.50 -13.89 -7.29
C MET A 178 5.50 -13.38 -8.32
N TRP A 179 5.44 -13.88 -9.56
CA TRP A 179 6.20 -13.33 -10.68
C TRP A 179 5.86 -11.86 -10.91
N LEU A 180 4.58 -11.50 -11.04
CA LEU A 180 4.15 -10.13 -11.27
C LEU A 180 4.62 -9.18 -10.15
N ILE A 181 4.46 -9.60 -8.89
CA ILE A 181 4.93 -8.81 -7.74
C ILE A 181 6.45 -8.60 -7.82
N LYS A 182 7.21 -9.64 -8.18
CA LYS A 182 8.66 -9.55 -8.34
C LYS A 182 9.04 -8.55 -9.43
N VAL A 183 8.40 -8.62 -10.61
CA VAL A 183 8.63 -7.69 -11.73
C VAL A 183 8.40 -6.24 -11.31
N VAL A 184 7.32 -5.96 -10.55
CA VAL A 184 7.04 -4.61 -10.04
C VAL A 184 8.11 -4.15 -9.04
N LEU A 185 8.56 -5.02 -8.13
CA LEU A 185 9.54 -4.67 -7.10
C LEU A 185 10.97 -4.52 -7.65
N GLU A 186 11.38 -5.33 -8.63
CA GLU A 186 12.75 -5.30 -9.17
C GLU A 186 13.06 -4.02 -9.94
N ARG A 187 12.03 -3.34 -10.44
CA ARG A 187 12.24 -2.08 -11.12
C ARG A 187 12.76 -0.97 -10.20
N ASP A 188 12.37 -0.97 -8.94
CA ASP A 188 12.85 0.03 -7.97
C ASP A 188 14.35 -0.16 -7.65
N VAL A 189 14.94 -1.32 -7.97
CA VAL A 189 16.34 -1.66 -7.67
C VAL A 189 17.31 -1.18 -8.75
N GLN A 190 16.87 -1.02 -9.99
CA GLN A 190 17.75 -0.61 -11.10
C GLN A 190 18.22 0.85 -11.04
N PHE A 191 17.74 1.63 -10.10
CA PHE A 191 18.02 3.06 -9.93
C PHE A 191 18.58 3.44 -8.54
N ARG A 192 19.14 2.44 -7.81
CA ARG A 192 19.88 2.69 -6.57
C ARG A 192 21.38 2.84 -6.80
#